data_13b870c52c204417f66754f2ddba2cf7
#
_entry.id   13b870c52c204417f66754f2ddba2cf7
#
_cell.length_a   1.000
_cell.length_b   1.000
_cell.length_c   1.000
_cell.angle_alpha   90.00
_cell.angle_beta   90.00
_cell.angle_gamma   90.00
#
_symmetry.space_group_name_H-M   'P 1'
#
loop_
_entity.id
_entity.type
_entity.pdbx_description
1 polymer ?
#
loop_
_entity_poly.entity_id
_entity_poly.type
_entity_poly.pdbx_seq_one_letter_code
_entity_poly.pdbx_strand_id
1 'polypeptide(L)'
;TAVNSGTDTLTVTALGATNSVVINISADAFAFIDTDTEDGQVLEVDLNTAQALNVEWLVNNTANVGQEVTFNTTRGVIADSAANLATSVTSSDVTDAEGKAQAFVRSQFAGLATISAVGGEGSDAVSAKKVIEFVAVNPTKVETQAFPAQVGAGESSTVRAIVRDANNNPVKNQVVVFSLDNSAGGTISTGTAVTNSQGVASTVFTADTTTGGGVNGLNLVIRASLQSNNAVFDVTDIAVGERTLFFRFGTGNVITKPSDSTYAKEFSIVVTDSSGNAVPNQQLNVAVSSIGYRKGYWVPSPPAPETFKIWVTSGTLPPAARTAPQGCVSEDANFNGILDAGEDINGDGQLTPGNFAVVPGVVTSDENGIVSFNITYPQDVGSWLDVRLQVSGFAAGTENISFREYSLPTAAEDLTTETSSPADNPFGVVQSCAISN
;
A
#
# COMPACT_ATOMS: atom_id res chain seq x y z
N THR A 1 30.91 20.01 -17.91
CA THR A 1 32.16 19.25 -17.72
C THR A 1 33.30 20.23 -17.89
N ALA A 2 34.19 20.33 -16.90
CA ALA A 2 35.40 21.13 -17.01
C ALA A 2 36.43 20.38 -17.89
N VAL A 3 37.08 21.11 -18.75
CA VAL A 3 38.03 20.51 -19.73
C VAL A 3 39.48 20.80 -19.32
N ASN A 4 39.72 21.88 -18.58
CA ASN A 4 41.04 22.31 -18.13
C ASN A 4 41.02 22.64 -16.65
N SER A 5 42.17 22.49 -15.96
CA SER A 5 42.34 22.96 -14.61
C SER A 5 42.34 24.49 -14.54
N GLY A 6 41.88 25.05 -13.45
CA GLY A 6 41.79 26.48 -13.25
C GLY A 6 40.75 26.89 -12.23
N THR A 7 40.41 28.16 -12.22
CA THR A 7 39.39 28.71 -11.35
C THR A 7 38.26 29.24 -12.21
N ASP A 8 37.05 28.77 -11.96
CA ASP A 8 35.84 29.29 -12.59
C ASP A 8 34.91 29.90 -11.53
N THR A 9 34.05 30.84 -11.96
CA THR A 9 33.14 31.53 -11.05
C THR A 9 31.70 31.37 -11.52
N LEU A 10 30.93 30.61 -10.79
CA LEU A 10 29.49 30.51 -11.02
C LEU A 10 28.77 31.69 -10.36
N THR A 11 28.19 32.56 -11.17
CA THR A 11 27.41 33.72 -10.71
C THR A 11 25.93 33.49 -10.95
N VAL A 12 25.13 33.61 -9.92
CA VAL A 12 23.66 33.55 -9.97
C VAL A 12 23.09 34.94 -9.67
N THR A 13 22.27 35.44 -10.58
CA THR A 13 21.56 36.72 -10.41
C THR A 13 20.06 36.46 -10.40
N ALA A 14 19.36 36.89 -9.35
CA ALA A 14 17.93 36.80 -9.23
C ALA A 14 17.37 38.04 -8.53
N LEU A 15 16.33 38.62 -9.05
CA LEU A 15 15.62 39.81 -8.49
C LEU A 15 16.57 40.97 -8.13
N GLY A 16 17.64 41.17 -8.91
CA GLY A 16 18.61 42.26 -8.67
C GLY A 16 19.69 41.95 -7.64
N ALA A 17 19.64 40.78 -6.99
CA ALA A 17 20.69 40.32 -6.11
C ALA A 17 21.61 39.35 -6.90
N THR A 18 22.90 39.47 -6.70
CA THR A 18 23.92 38.63 -7.33
C THR A 18 24.74 37.94 -6.25
N ASN A 19 24.92 36.62 -6.36
CA ASN A 19 25.84 35.85 -5.54
C ASN A 19 26.75 35.02 -6.45
N SER A 20 28.00 34.83 -6.02
CA SER A 20 28.96 34.04 -6.80
C SER A 20 29.71 33.05 -5.93
N VAL A 21 29.98 31.88 -6.50
CA VAL A 21 30.78 30.82 -5.90
C VAL A 21 31.98 30.57 -6.83
N VAL A 22 33.18 30.57 -6.26
CA VAL A 22 34.38 30.19 -6.97
C VAL A 22 34.53 28.67 -6.94
N ILE A 23 34.66 28.07 -8.14
CA ILE A 23 34.88 26.65 -8.32
C ILE A 23 36.35 26.46 -8.76
N ASN A 24 37.12 25.79 -7.93
CA ASN A 24 38.47 25.38 -8.32
C ASN A 24 38.39 24.05 -9.06
N ILE A 25 38.89 24.02 -10.27
CA ILE A 25 38.96 22.85 -11.14
C ILE A 25 40.40 22.33 -11.04
N SER A 26 40.56 21.15 -10.46
CA SER A 26 41.85 20.47 -10.39
C SER A 26 42.13 19.73 -11.69
N ALA A 27 43.39 19.61 -12.07
CA ALA A 27 43.85 18.68 -13.09
C ALA A 27 43.92 17.22 -12.60
N ASP A 28 43.56 17.00 -11.35
CA ASP A 28 43.50 15.69 -10.72
C ASP A 28 42.20 15.00 -11.16
N ALA A 29 42.31 13.75 -11.53
CA ALA A 29 41.17 12.93 -11.90
C ALA A 29 41.19 11.62 -11.09
N PHE A 30 40.06 11.28 -10.47
CA PHE A 30 39.83 9.98 -9.86
C PHE A 30 38.44 9.50 -10.26
N ALA A 31 38.38 8.61 -11.24
CA ALA A 31 37.11 8.21 -11.82
C ALA A 31 37.14 6.76 -12.35
N PHE A 32 35.98 6.12 -12.37
CA PHE A 32 35.81 4.89 -13.14
C PHE A 32 35.91 5.22 -14.65
N ILE A 33 36.74 4.46 -15.36
CA ILE A 33 36.96 4.63 -16.79
C ILE A 33 36.19 3.65 -17.66
N ASP A 34 35.49 2.68 -17.02
CA ASP A 34 34.59 1.79 -17.72
C ASP A 34 33.44 2.59 -18.32
N THR A 35 33.24 2.54 -19.58
CA THR A 35 32.15 3.25 -20.28
C THR A 35 30.80 2.67 -19.88
N ASP A 36 29.87 3.55 -19.53
CA ASP A 36 28.46 3.19 -19.60
C ASP A 36 28.10 2.95 -21.09
N THR A 37 26.98 2.25 -21.32
CA THR A 37 26.50 2.05 -22.68
C THR A 37 26.35 3.38 -23.41
N GLU A 38 26.50 3.41 -24.74
CA GLU A 38 26.53 4.63 -25.58
C GLU A 38 25.35 5.59 -25.33
N ASP A 39 24.24 5.10 -24.76
CA ASP A 39 23.04 5.87 -24.47
C ASP A 39 22.97 6.39 -23.00
N GLY A 40 24.05 6.31 -22.21
CA GLY A 40 24.06 6.71 -20.80
C GLY A 40 23.24 5.79 -19.88
N GLN A 41 22.94 4.59 -20.36
CA GLN A 41 22.29 3.56 -19.55
C GLN A 41 23.29 2.93 -18.57
N VAL A 42 22.79 2.47 -17.44
CA VAL A 42 23.57 1.75 -16.44
C VAL A 42 24.15 0.47 -17.06
N LEU A 43 25.43 0.19 -16.82
CA LEU A 43 26.09 -1.05 -17.26
C LEU A 43 25.35 -2.26 -16.68
N GLU A 44 24.84 -3.14 -17.55
CA GLU A 44 24.22 -4.40 -17.17
C GLU A 44 25.27 -5.50 -17.09
N VAL A 45 25.23 -6.28 -16.01
CA VAL A 45 26.15 -7.39 -15.74
C VAL A 45 25.33 -8.65 -15.45
N ASP A 46 25.56 -9.70 -16.22
CA ASP A 46 24.87 -10.97 -16.02
C ASP A 46 25.18 -11.56 -14.65
N LEU A 47 24.16 -12.14 -14.00
CA LEU A 47 24.34 -12.83 -12.73
C LEU A 47 25.41 -13.91 -12.84
N ASN A 48 26.16 -14.09 -11.75
CA ASN A 48 27.26 -15.05 -11.61
C ASN A 48 28.47 -14.81 -12.55
N THR A 49 28.45 -13.73 -13.31
CA THR A 49 29.57 -13.31 -14.17
C THR A 49 30.44 -12.30 -13.43
N ALA A 50 31.75 -12.49 -13.48
CA ALA A 50 32.72 -11.54 -12.94
C ALA A 50 32.89 -10.36 -13.91
N GLN A 51 32.59 -9.16 -13.44
CA GLN A 51 32.78 -7.91 -14.17
C GLN A 51 34.00 -7.17 -13.62
N ALA A 52 34.96 -6.88 -14.47
CA ALA A 52 36.07 -5.99 -14.13
C ALA A 52 35.62 -4.53 -14.16
N LEU A 53 36.04 -3.76 -13.19
CA LEU A 53 35.83 -2.32 -13.10
C LEU A 53 37.17 -1.65 -12.85
N ASN A 54 37.47 -0.59 -13.59
CA ASN A 54 38.75 0.08 -13.58
C ASN A 54 38.55 1.54 -13.12
N VAL A 55 39.41 1.99 -12.21
CA VAL A 55 39.53 3.37 -11.78
C VAL A 55 40.87 3.92 -12.30
N GLU A 56 40.86 5.13 -12.82
CA GLU A 56 42.05 5.86 -13.17
C GLU A 56 42.29 7.01 -12.17
N TRP A 57 43.50 7.11 -11.67
CA TRP A 57 43.94 8.16 -10.75
C TRP A 57 45.07 8.97 -11.36
N LEU A 58 44.79 10.20 -11.70
CA LEU A 58 45.74 11.15 -12.23
C LEU A 58 45.91 12.31 -11.22
N VAL A 59 47.18 12.77 -11.06
CA VAL A 59 47.51 13.99 -10.34
C VAL A 59 48.26 14.90 -11.32
N ASN A 60 47.76 16.10 -11.55
CA ASN A 60 48.26 17.02 -12.55
C ASN A 60 48.40 16.38 -13.95
N ASN A 61 47.39 15.60 -14.36
CA ASN A 61 47.40 14.82 -15.60
C ASN A 61 48.52 13.76 -15.71
N THR A 62 49.14 13.38 -14.63
CA THR A 62 50.17 12.34 -14.58
C THR A 62 49.67 11.17 -13.73
N ALA A 63 49.94 9.94 -14.17
CA ALA A 63 49.57 8.73 -13.47
C ALA A 63 50.04 8.76 -12.00
N ASN A 64 49.13 8.57 -11.07
CA ASN A 64 49.47 8.45 -9.63
C ASN A 64 49.75 6.96 -9.34
N VAL A 65 50.99 6.57 -9.53
CA VAL A 65 51.42 5.17 -9.49
C VAL A 65 51.70 4.68 -8.09
N GLY A 66 51.37 3.41 -7.80
CA GLY A 66 51.68 2.75 -6.54
C GLY A 66 50.82 3.16 -5.37
N GLN A 67 49.64 3.72 -5.64
CA GLN A 67 48.70 4.15 -4.63
C GLN A 67 47.64 3.10 -4.38
N GLU A 68 47.29 2.85 -3.13
CA GLU A 68 46.22 1.93 -2.75
C GLU A 68 44.87 2.57 -3.02
N VAL A 69 43.99 1.81 -3.69
CA VAL A 69 42.57 2.12 -3.94
C VAL A 69 41.74 1.06 -3.29
N THR A 70 40.84 1.45 -2.38
CA THR A 70 39.89 0.56 -1.72
C THR A 70 38.55 0.64 -2.44
N PHE A 71 38.03 -0.53 -2.84
CA PHE A 71 36.73 -0.69 -3.49
C PHE A 71 35.71 -1.28 -2.54
N ASN A 72 34.46 -0.83 -2.64
CA ASN A 72 33.33 -1.38 -1.92
C ASN A 72 32.14 -1.57 -2.86
N THR A 73 31.32 -2.58 -2.59
CA THR A 73 30.07 -2.83 -3.31
C THR A 73 28.87 -2.89 -2.37
N THR A 74 27.72 -2.35 -2.81
CA THR A 74 26.46 -2.43 -2.05
C THR A 74 25.67 -3.72 -2.35
N ARG A 75 26.04 -4.47 -3.41
CA ARG A 75 25.39 -5.72 -3.81
C ARG A 75 26.42 -6.67 -4.40
N GLY A 76 26.30 -7.95 -4.05
CA GLY A 76 27.22 -8.98 -4.48
C GLY A 76 28.51 -8.99 -3.71
N VAL A 77 29.57 -9.48 -4.35
CA VAL A 77 30.92 -9.59 -3.80
C VAL A 77 31.93 -8.91 -4.70
N ILE A 78 33.03 -8.45 -4.11
CA ILE A 78 34.12 -7.75 -4.80
C ILE A 78 35.47 -8.34 -4.39
N ALA A 79 36.41 -8.41 -5.34
CA ALA A 79 37.76 -8.91 -5.11
C ALA A 79 38.76 -8.28 -6.09
N ASP A 80 40.05 -8.45 -5.81
CA ASP A 80 41.18 -8.04 -6.68
C ASP A 80 41.27 -8.84 -7.97
N SER A 81 40.68 -10.02 -8.01
CA SER A 81 40.64 -10.88 -9.20
C SER A 81 39.34 -11.67 -9.31
N ALA A 82 39.00 -12.09 -10.53
CA ALA A 82 37.83 -12.93 -10.77
C ALA A 82 37.85 -14.27 -10.02
N ALA A 83 39.06 -14.79 -9.75
CA ALA A 83 39.25 -16.06 -9.03
C ALA A 83 38.99 -15.93 -7.51
N ASN A 84 39.20 -14.75 -6.94
CA ASN A 84 39.10 -14.49 -5.50
C ASN A 84 37.71 -14.02 -5.05
N LEU A 85 36.73 -13.93 -5.97
CA LEU A 85 35.36 -13.54 -5.66
C LEU A 85 34.67 -14.57 -4.78
N ALA A 86 34.67 -14.36 -3.47
CA ALA A 86 34.08 -15.26 -2.46
C ALA A 86 32.94 -14.58 -1.68
N THR A 87 33.24 -13.89 -0.59
CA THR A 87 32.25 -13.32 0.32
C THR A 87 32.50 -11.85 0.68
N SER A 88 33.61 -11.28 0.24
CA SER A 88 33.99 -9.91 0.62
C SER A 88 33.14 -8.88 -0.14
N VAL A 89 32.77 -7.83 0.55
CA VAL A 89 32.14 -6.63 -0.01
C VAL A 89 33.13 -5.47 -0.16
N THR A 90 34.40 -5.70 0.20
CA THR A 90 35.51 -4.76 0.10
C THR A 90 36.71 -5.46 -0.54
N SER A 91 37.49 -4.71 -1.32
CA SER A 91 38.74 -5.14 -1.93
C SER A 91 39.66 -3.96 -2.05
N SER A 92 40.98 -4.18 -2.17
CA SER A 92 41.93 -3.13 -2.55
C SER A 92 42.82 -3.59 -3.69
N ASP A 93 43.32 -2.62 -4.45
CA ASP A 93 44.30 -2.81 -5.50
C ASP A 93 45.24 -1.59 -5.50
N VAL A 94 46.41 -1.73 -6.12
CA VAL A 94 47.43 -0.69 -6.20
C VAL A 94 47.52 -0.17 -7.61
N THR A 95 47.51 1.15 -7.80
CA THR A 95 47.57 1.74 -9.15
C THR A 95 48.86 1.35 -9.90
N ASP A 96 48.67 0.93 -11.15
CA ASP A 96 49.73 0.53 -12.06
C ASP A 96 50.52 1.72 -12.66
N ALA A 97 51.35 1.46 -13.68
CA ALA A 97 52.16 2.47 -14.34
C ALA A 97 51.33 3.52 -15.10
N GLU A 98 50.12 3.23 -15.46
CA GLU A 98 49.13 4.10 -16.07
C GLU A 98 48.20 4.80 -15.06
N GLY A 99 48.39 4.56 -13.75
CA GLY A 99 47.60 5.10 -12.69
C GLY A 99 46.22 4.37 -12.53
N LYS A 100 46.10 3.13 -12.99
CA LYS A 100 44.87 2.36 -12.92
C LYS A 100 44.89 1.33 -11.83
N ALA A 101 43.76 1.21 -11.13
CA ALA A 101 43.47 0.12 -10.20
C ALA A 101 42.19 -0.60 -10.63
N GLN A 102 42.15 -1.92 -10.40
CA GLN A 102 41.06 -2.78 -10.88
C GLN A 102 40.41 -3.55 -9.72
N ALA A 103 39.11 -3.72 -9.80
CA ALA A 103 38.37 -4.67 -8.98
C ALA A 103 37.39 -5.49 -9.84
N PHE A 104 37.09 -6.70 -9.38
CA PHE A 104 36.09 -7.57 -10.00
C PHE A 104 34.87 -7.65 -9.10
N VAL A 105 33.67 -7.53 -9.69
CA VAL A 105 32.42 -7.66 -8.96
C VAL A 105 31.58 -8.78 -9.57
N ARG A 106 30.79 -9.46 -8.72
CA ARG A 106 29.84 -10.49 -9.11
C ARG A 106 28.68 -10.54 -8.15
N SER A 107 27.46 -10.79 -8.63
CA SER A 107 26.30 -11.03 -7.78
C SER A 107 25.54 -12.26 -8.22
N GLN A 108 24.90 -12.94 -7.26
CA GLN A 108 23.89 -13.99 -7.47
C GLN A 108 22.46 -13.40 -7.46
N PHE A 109 22.31 -12.13 -7.10
CA PHE A 109 21.04 -11.45 -6.96
C PHE A 109 20.96 -10.25 -7.91
N ALA A 110 19.86 -10.19 -8.67
CA ALA A 110 19.60 -9.11 -9.61
C ALA A 110 19.30 -7.77 -8.90
N GLY A 111 19.62 -6.68 -9.56
CA GLY A 111 19.32 -5.31 -9.15
C GLY A 111 20.54 -4.40 -9.13
N LEU A 112 20.30 -3.12 -8.82
CA LEU A 112 21.34 -2.09 -8.81
C LEU A 112 22.38 -2.34 -7.72
N ALA A 113 23.64 -2.09 -8.08
CA ALA A 113 24.79 -2.04 -7.18
C ALA A 113 25.53 -0.72 -7.37
N THR A 114 25.92 -0.10 -6.28
CA THR A 114 26.82 1.02 -6.29
C THR A 114 28.20 0.53 -5.87
N ILE A 115 29.16 0.73 -6.77
CA ILE A 115 30.57 0.46 -6.51
C ILE A 115 31.21 1.79 -6.15
N SER A 116 31.88 1.87 -5.02
CA SER A 116 32.68 3.03 -4.59
C SER A 116 34.15 2.67 -4.56
N ALA A 117 34.96 3.57 -5.06
CA ALA A 117 36.41 3.52 -4.97
C ALA A 117 36.88 4.70 -4.13
N VAL A 118 37.86 4.47 -3.25
CA VAL A 118 38.48 5.50 -2.40
C VAL A 118 39.98 5.32 -2.47
N GLY A 119 40.68 6.39 -2.77
CA GLY A 119 42.16 6.48 -2.72
C GLY A 119 42.62 7.57 -1.78
N GLY A 120 43.79 7.40 -1.19
CA GLY A 120 44.36 8.35 -0.23
C GLY A 120 43.72 8.31 1.16
N GLU A 121 44.25 9.12 2.07
CA GLU A 121 43.78 9.21 3.45
C GLU A 121 43.56 10.67 3.89
N GLY A 122 42.69 10.85 4.89
CA GLY A 122 42.43 12.14 5.52
C GLY A 122 41.87 13.20 4.60
N SER A 123 42.46 14.39 4.57
CA SER A 123 42.03 15.53 3.73
C SER A 123 42.28 15.33 2.23
N ASP A 124 43.17 14.42 1.87
CA ASP A 124 43.60 14.18 0.48
C ASP A 124 42.89 12.94 -0.13
N ALA A 125 41.92 12.39 0.62
CA ALA A 125 41.11 11.26 0.15
C ALA A 125 40.29 11.67 -1.07
N VAL A 126 40.38 10.88 -2.13
CA VAL A 126 39.56 11.00 -3.35
C VAL A 126 38.56 9.84 -3.43
N SER A 127 37.42 10.08 -4.04
CA SER A 127 36.43 9.02 -4.21
C SER A 127 35.69 9.10 -5.53
N ALA A 128 35.35 7.93 -6.06
CA ALA A 128 34.52 7.77 -7.26
C ALA A 128 33.40 6.75 -6.98
N LYS A 129 32.30 6.88 -7.70
CA LYS A 129 31.19 5.94 -7.65
C LYS A 129 30.74 5.55 -9.04
N LYS A 130 30.41 4.28 -9.22
CA LYS A 130 29.78 3.74 -10.43
C LYS A 130 28.58 2.91 -10.03
N VAL A 131 27.47 3.10 -10.75
CA VAL A 131 26.29 2.27 -10.61
C VAL A 131 26.29 1.25 -11.75
N ILE A 132 26.05 0.00 -11.41
CA ILE A 132 25.84 -1.10 -12.36
C ILE A 132 24.54 -1.81 -12.01
N GLU A 133 23.95 -2.56 -12.95
CA GLU A 133 22.79 -3.39 -12.71
C GLU A 133 23.13 -4.87 -12.96
N PHE A 134 22.99 -5.70 -11.92
CA PHE A 134 23.07 -7.14 -12.10
C PHE A 134 21.74 -7.66 -12.65
N VAL A 135 21.79 -8.40 -13.76
CA VAL A 135 20.60 -8.87 -14.49
C VAL A 135 20.57 -10.39 -14.61
N ALA A 136 19.41 -10.97 -14.38
CA ALA A 136 19.17 -12.39 -14.65
C ALA A 136 18.82 -12.56 -16.14
N VAL A 137 19.40 -13.56 -16.79
CA VAL A 137 19.25 -13.78 -18.25
C VAL A 137 18.47 -15.03 -18.61
N ASN A 138 18.21 -15.93 -17.66
CA ASN A 138 17.57 -17.23 -17.88
C ASN A 138 16.17 -17.29 -17.24
N PRO A 139 15.11 -16.84 -17.92
CA PRO A 139 13.75 -16.88 -17.38
C PRO A 139 13.24 -18.31 -17.30
N THR A 140 12.69 -18.70 -16.16
CA THR A 140 12.12 -20.04 -15.93
C THR A 140 10.68 -20.00 -15.44
N LYS A 141 10.22 -18.83 -14.99
CA LYS A 141 8.89 -18.67 -14.38
C LYS A 141 8.24 -17.35 -14.82
N VAL A 142 6.96 -17.42 -15.07
CA VAL A 142 6.08 -16.25 -15.23
C VAL A 142 5.02 -16.31 -14.14
N GLU A 143 4.70 -15.19 -13.52
CA GLU A 143 3.59 -15.02 -12.58
C GLU A 143 2.71 -13.89 -13.09
N THR A 144 1.42 -14.17 -13.29
CA THR A 144 0.48 -13.23 -13.90
C THR A 144 -0.55 -12.74 -12.90
N GLN A 145 -0.85 -11.45 -12.91
CA GLN A 145 -1.82 -10.81 -12.03
C GLN A 145 -2.63 -9.79 -12.81
N ALA A 146 -3.92 -9.72 -12.50
CA ALA A 146 -4.83 -8.70 -13.02
C ALA A 146 -5.37 -7.84 -11.89
N PHE A 147 -5.41 -6.51 -12.10
CA PHE A 147 -5.98 -5.59 -11.15
C PHE A 147 -6.72 -4.44 -11.85
N PRO A 148 -8.01 -4.26 -11.53
CA PRO A 148 -8.86 -5.13 -10.72
C PRO A 148 -9.10 -6.50 -11.40
N ALA A 149 -9.30 -7.56 -10.61
CA ALA A 149 -9.59 -8.90 -11.13
C ALA A 149 -11.05 -9.05 -11.61
N GLN A 150 -11.88 -8.05 -11.35
CA GLN A 150 -13.26 -7.96 -11.82
C GLN A 150 -13.50 -6.59 -12.42
N VAL A 151 -14.12 -6.57 -13.61
CA VAL A 151 -14.41 -5.36 -14.37
C VAL A 151 -15.82 -5.43 -14.96
N GLY A 152 -16.43 -4.27 -15.13
CA GLY A 152 -17.68 -4.12 -15.87
C GLY A 152 -17.45 -4.03 -17.38
N ALA A 153 -18.54 -4.04 -18.14
CA ALA A 153 -18.51 -3.82 -19.59
C ALA A 153 -17.88 -2.46 -19.93
N GLY A 154 -16.89 -2.46 -20.81
CA GLY A 154 -16.13 -1.27 -21.22
C GLY A 154 -15.06 -0.82 -20.21
N GLU A 155 -14.96 -1.45 -19.04
CA GLU A 155 -13.94 -1.14 -18.05
C GLU A 155 -12.64 -1.88 -18.32
N SER A 156 -11.56 -1.41 -17.68
CA SER A 156 -10.22 -1.93 -17.93
C SER A 156 -9.58 -2.51 -16.68
N SER A 157 -8.75 -3.52 -16.87
CA SER A 157 -7.86 -4.12 -15.87
C SER A 157 -6.41 -4.06 -16.34
N THR A 158 -5.51 -3.69 -15.45
CA THR A 158 -4.07 -3.80 -15.72
C THR A 158 -3.62 -5.23 -15.45
N VAL A 159 -3.07 -5.86 -16.47
CA VAL A 159 -2.48 -7.20 -16.39
C VAL A 159 -0.96 -7.08 -16.32
N ARG A 160 -0.36 -7.68 -15.32
CA ARG A 160 1.08 -7.70 -15.11
C ARG A 160 1.59 -9.13 -15.14
N ALA A 161 2.70 -9.34 -15.84
CA ALA A 161 3.46 -10.57 -15.80
C ALA A 161 4.81 -10.29 -15.16
N ILE A 162 5.18 -11.09 -14.16
CA ILE A 162 6.46 -11.00 -13.47
C ILE A 162 7.29 -12.20 -13.91
N VAL A 163 8.41 -11.94 -14.56
CA VAL A 163 9.32 -12.98 -15.08
C VAL A 163 10.47 -13.17 -14.10
N ARG A 164 10.74 -14.42 -13.74
CA ARG A 164 11.79 -14.78 -12.78
C ARG A 164 12.65 -15.94 -13.29
N ASP A 165 13.90 -15.99 -12.81
CA ASP A 165 14.79 -17.13 -12.99
C ASP A 165 14.50 -18.25 -11.95
N ALA A 166 15.27 -19.33 -12.00
CA ALA A 166 15.15 -20.47 -11.09
C ALA A 166 15.47 -20.11 -9.62
N ASN A 167 16.24 -19.04 -9.40
CA ASN A 167 16.61 -18.53 -8.07
C ASN A 167 15.69 -17.38 -7.60
N ASN A 168 14.57 -17.18 -8.32
CA ASN A 168 13.58 -16.15 -8.02
C ASN A 168 14.06 -14.69 -8.27
N ASN A 169 15.17 -14.50 -9.01
CA ASN A 169 15.57 -13.16 -9.44
C ASN A 169 14.65 -12.65 -10.56
N PRO A 170 14.31 -11.34 -10.57
CA PRO A 170 13.60 -10.73 -11.67
C PRO A 170 14.45 -10.76 -12.96
N VAL A 171 13.82 -11.12 -14.08
CA VAL A 171 14.51 -11.17 -15.38
C VAL A 171 14.06 -10.00 -16.24
N LYS A 172 14.99 -9.11 -16.52
CA LYS A 172 14.82 -7.91 -17.36
C LYS A 172 14.91 -8.25 -18.85
N ASN A 173 14.42 -7.34 -19.69
CA ASN A 173 14.55 -7.38 -21.15
C ASN A 173 13.92 -8.62 -21.82
N GLN A 174 12.95 -9.28 -21.16
CA GLN A 174 12.22 -10.39 -21.75
C GLN A 174 10.94 -9.91 -22.42
N VAL A 175 10.69 -10.37 -23.63
CA VAL A 175 9.42 -10.12 -24.30
C VAL A 175 8.38 -11.10 -23.80
N VAL A 176 7.31 -10.57 -23.19
CA VAL A 176 6.13 -11.32 -22.77
C VAL A 176 5.02 -11.12 -23.78
N VAL A 177 4.42 -12.22 -24.20
CA VAL A 177 3.23 -12.26 -25.07
C VAL A 177 2.00 -12.43 -24.23
N PHE A 178 1.04 -11.51 -24.35
CA PHE A 178 -0.26 -11.58 -23.70
C PHE A 178 -1.32 -12.00 -24.71
N SER A 179 -2.15 -12.98 -24.34
CA SER A 179 -3.25 -13.46 -25.17
C SER A 179 -4.49 -13.77 -24.33
N LEU A 180 -5.66 -13.72 -24.94
CA LEU A 180 -6.90 -14.25 -24.38
C LEU A 180 -7.01 -15.71 -24.78
N ASP A 181 -7.12 -16.62 -23.81
CA ASP A 181 -7.28 -18.05 -24.07
C ASP A 181 -8.73 -18.40 -24.52
N ASN A 182 -9.67 -17.52 -24.22
CA ASN A 182 -11.03 -17.63 -24.73
C ASN A 182 -11.46 -16.28 -25.36
N SER A 183 -12.12 -16.33 -26.48
CA SER A 183 -12.48 -15.17 -27.30
C SER A 183 -13.74 -14.43 -26.81
N ALA A 184 -14.20 -14.68 -25.59
CA ALA A 184 -15.44 -14.13 -25.08
C ALA A 184 -15.24 -12.76 -24.41
N GLY A 185 -15.15 -11.70 -25.20
CA GLY A 185 -15.58 -10.40 -24.74
C GLY A 185 -14.53 -9.48 -24.14
N GLY A 186 -13.45 -9.19 -24.89
CA GLY A 186 -12.54 -8.11 -24.51
C GLY A 186 -11.35 -7.98 -25.44
N THR A 187 -10.56 -6.92 -25.22
CA THR A 187 -9.35 -6.62 -26.02
C THR A 187 -8.15 -6.37 -25.10
N ILE A 188 -6.98 -6.71 -25.59
CA ILE A 188 -5.69 -6.41 -24.97
C ILE A 188 -5.05 -5.25 -25.74
N SER A 189 -4.64 -4.19 -25.05
CA SER A 189 -4.10 -2.97 -25.67
C SER A 189 -2.80 -3.22 -26.43
N THR A 190 -1.92 -4.07 -25.86
CA THR A 190 -0.67 -4.50 -26.51
C THR A 190 -0.49 -6.00 -26.27
N GLY A 191 -0.34 -6.75 -27.36
CA GLY A 191 -0.13 -8.20 -27.30
C GLY A 191 1.28 -8.58 -26.80
N THR A 192 2.21 -7.64 -26.72
CA THR A 192 3.57 -7.87 -26.22
C THR A 192 4.05 -6.71 -25.37
N ALA A 193 4.85 -6.99 -24.35
CA ALA A 193 5.58 -5.99 -23.56
C ALA A 193 6.93 -6.56 -23.10
N VAL A 194 7.89 -5.67 -22.85
CA VAL A 194 9.24 -6.02 -22.39
C VAL A 194 9.32 -5.85 -20.87
N THR A 195 9.96 -6.79 -20.18
CA THR A 195 10.15 -6.70 -18.73
C THR A 195 11.17 -5.63 -18.34
N ASN A 196 10.85 -4.86 -17.31
CA ASN A 196 11.74 -3.87 -16.68
C ASN A 196 12.72 -4.52 -15.68
N SER A 197 13.49 -3.70 -14.95
CA SER A 197 14.44 -4.16 -13.92
C SER A 197 13.81 -4.96 -12.76
N GLN A 198 12.49 -4.83 -12.53
CA GLN A 198 11.75 -5.65 -11.59
C GLN A 198 11.21 -6.95 -12.21
N GLY A 199 11.56 -7.24 -13.47
CA GLY A 199 11.05 -8.37 -14.23
C GLY A 199 9.57 -8.23 -14.63
N VAL A 200 9.01 -7.00 -14.64
CA VAL A 200 7.58 -6.76 -14.86
C VAL A 200 7.34 -6.28 -16.29
N ALA A 201 6.48 -6.99 -16.99
CA ALA A 201 5.82 -6.54 -18.23
C ALA A 201 4.34 -6.33 -17.96
N SER A 202 3.70 -5.37 -18.59
CA SER A 202 2.29 -5.07 -18.37
C SER A 202 1.55 -4.71 -19.65
N THR A 203 0.26 -5.03 -19.66
CA THR A 203 -0.70 -4.63 -20.68
C THR A 203 -2.01 -4.21 -20.03
N VAL A 204 -2.94 -3.65 -20.80
CA VAL A 204 -4.28 -3.30 -20.34
C VAL A 204 -5.27 -4.17 -21.08
N PHE A 205 -6.08 -4.88 -20.32
CA PHE A 205 -7.29 -5.55 -20.80
C PHE A 205 -8.46 -4.58 -20.71
N THR A 206 -9.31 -4.52 -21.74
CA THR A 206 -10.58 -3.80 -21.73
C THR A 206 -11.69 -4.76 -22.04
N ALA A 207 -12.68 -4.84 -21.14
CA ALA A 207 -13.82 -5.73 -21.27
C ALA A 207 -14.78 -5.25 -22.35
N ASP A 208 -15.39 -6.18 -23.11
CA ASP A 208 -16.48 -5.92 -24.03
C ASP A 208 -17.83 -6.03 -23.29
N THR A 209 -18.93 -5.82 -24.03
CA THR A 209 -20.31 -5.86 -23.52
C THR A 209 -20.84 -7.26 -23.21
N THR A 210 -20.15 -8.30 -23.64
CA THR A 210 -20.57 -9.69 -23.42
C THR A 210 -20.08 -10.23 -22.11
N THR A 211 -20.99 -10.52 -21.21
CA THR A 211 -20.73 -11.32 -20.02
C THR A 211 -20.64 -12.79 -20.40
N GLY A 212 -19.47 -13.38 -20.39
CA GLY A 212 -19.33 -14.84 -20.50
C GLY A 212 -19.77 -15.50 -19.18
N GLY A 213 -20.57 -16.53 -19.22
CA GLY A 213 -20.88 -17.37 -18.06
C GLY A 213 -19.74 -18.36 -17.79
N GLY A 214 -18.64 -17.89 -17.23
CA GLY A 214 -17.55 -18.79 -16.80
C GLY A 214 -17.93 -19.61 -15.56
N VAL A 215 -17.28 -20.73 -15.35
CA VAL A 215 -17.39 -21.53 -14.12
C VAL A 215 -16.85 -20.66 -12.97
N ASN A 216 -17.61 -20.55 -11.89
CA ASN A 216 -17.27 -19.70 -10.72
C ASN A 216 -17.25 -18.18 -10.96
N GLY A 217 -17.96 -17.67 -11.98
CA GLY A 217 -17.99 -16.23 -12.29
C GLY A 217 -16.72 -15.70 -12.93
N LEU A 218 -15.76 -16.55 -13.27
CA LEU A 218 -14.55 -16.21 -14.00
C LEU A 218 -14.81 -16.38 -15.49
N ASN A 219 -14.83 -15.28 -16.23
CA ASN A 219 -15.29 -15.26 -17.62
C ASN A 219 -14.17 -15.37 -18.63
N LEU A 220 -13.02 -14.86 -18.28
CA LEU A 220 -11.89 -14.67 -19.19
C LEU A 220 -10.60 -15.14 -18.55
N VAL A 221 -9.79 -15.80 -19.36
CA VAL A 221 -8.46 -16.24 -18.98
C VAL A 221 -7.46 -15.48 -19.85
N ILE A 222 -6.58 -14.71 -19.20
CA ILE A 222 -5.46 -14.05 -19.86
C ILE A 222 -4.21 -14.86 -19.60
N ARG A 223 -3.57 -15.25 -20.68
CA ARG A 223 -2.29 -15.95 -20.68
C ARG A 223 -1.17 -14.97 -20.93
N ALA A 224 -0.12 -15.04 -20.09
CA ALA A 224 1.16 -14.38 -20.32
C ALA A 224 2.24 -15.45 -20.51
N SER A 225 2.96 -15.42 -21.63
CA SER A 225 4.01 -16.39 -21.96
C SER A 225 5.27 -15.69 -22.45
N LEU A 226 6.42 -16.31 -22.30
CA LEU A 226 7.65 -15.81 -22.88
C LEU A 226 7.64 -16.00 -24.39
N GLN A 227 8.03 -14.96 -25.14
CA GLN A 227 8.19 -15.09 -26.59
C GLN A 227 9.29 -16.07 -26.97
N SER A 228 10.38 -16.12 -26.19
CA SER A 228 11.51 -17.02 -26.41
C SER A 228 11.19 -18.49 -26.11
N ASN A 229 10.21 -18.74 -25.24
CA ASN A 229 9.76 -20.09 -24.85
C ASN A 229 8.32 -20.04 -24.36
N ASN A 230 7.37 -20.31 -25.23
CA ASN A 230 5.93 -20.25 -24.91
C ASN A 230 5.43 -21.37 -23.96
N ALA A 231 6.30 -22.34 -23.62
CA ALA A 231 6.03 -23.31 -22.59
C ALA A 231 6.21 -22.74 -21.16
N VAL A 232 6.92 -21.60 -21.02
CA VAL A 232 7.01 -20.86 -19.78
C VAL A 232 5.92 -19.78 -19.81
N PHE A 233 4.84 -20.04 -19.11
CA PHE A 233 3.66 -19.19 -19.07
C PHE A 233 2.95 -19.29 -17.73
N ASP A 234 2.04 -18.36 -17.52
CA ASP A 234 1.06 -18.38 -16.45
C ASP A 234 -0.24 -17.76 -16.95
N VAL A 235 -1.30 -17.98 -16.22
CA VAL A 235 -2.65 -17.46 -16.55
C VAL A 235 -3.25 -16.74 -15.35
N THR A 236 -4.06 -15.73 -15.64
CA THR A 236 -4.87 -15.06 -14.63
C THR A 236 -6.30 -14.94 -15.12
N ASP A 237 -7.23 -15.11 -14.18
CA ASP A 237 -8.65 -15.00 -14.47
C ASP A 237 -9.12 -13.56 -14.25
N ILE A 238 -9.99 -13.07 -15.12
CA ILE A 238 -10.71 -11.81 -14.95
C ILE A 238 -12.21 -12.11 -15.06
N ALA A 239 -12.95 -11.70 -14.03
CA ALA A 239 -14.40 -11.72 -14.08
C ALA A 239 -14.88 -10.48 -14.84
N VAL A 240 -15.61 -10.69 -15.95
CA VAL A 240 -16.33 -9.63 -16.64
C VAL A 240 -17.80 -9.77 -16.29
N GLY A 241 -18.30 -8.85 -15.50
CA GLY A 241 -19.70 -8.83 -15.06
C GLY A 241 -20.21 -7.40 -15.10
N GLU A 242 -21.52 -7.25 -15.05
CA GLU A 242 -22.09 -5.93 -14.90
C GLU A 242 -21.68 -5.37 -13.53
N ARG A 243 -21.34 -4.11 -13.48
CA ARG A 243 -20.90 -3.24 -12.40
C ARG A 243 -20.74 -3.85 -11.01
N THR A 244 -19.49 -4.00 -10.55
CA THR A 244 -19.20 -4.16 -9.13
C THR A 244 -19.40 -2.83 -8.41
N LEU A 245 -20.16 -2.85 -7.32
CA LEU A 245 -20.36 -1.66 -6.49
C LEU A 245 -19.30 -1.57 -5.41
N PHE A 246 -18.75 -0.39 -5.24
CA PHE A 246 -17.86 -0.05 -4.12
C PHE A 246 -18.54 0.96 -3.22
N PHE A 247 -18.45 0.73 -1.91
CA PHE A 247 -19.08 1.57 -0.91
C PHE A 247 -18.04 2.25 -0.05
N ARG A 248 -18.14 3.57 0.10
CA ARG A 248 -17.35 4.34 1.04
C ARG A 248 -18.26 5.00 2.04
N PHE A 249 -17.99 4.76 3.33
CA PHE A 249 -18.76 5.34 4.41
C PHE A 249 -18.19 6.69 4.83
N GLY A 250 -19.07 7.67 4.96
CA GLY A 250 -18.83 8.97 5.56
C GLY A 250 -19.75 9.18 6.75
N THR A 251 -19.41 10.07 7.66
CA THR A 251 -20.27 10.48 8.79
C THR A 251 -20.04 11.93 9.14
N GLY A 252 -21.12 12.65 9.42
CA GLY A 252 -21.07 13.98 10.00
C GLY A 252 -20.53 13.98 11.43
N ASN A 253 -20.14 15.13 11.94
CA ASN A 253 -19.70 15.33 13.33
C ASN A 253 -20.83 15.82 14.24
N VAL A 254 -22.02 16.05 13.71
CA VAL A 254 -23.19 16.53 14.46
C VAL A 254 -24.08 15.35 14.83
N ILE A 255 -24.59 15.40 16.07
CA ILE A 255 -25.63 14.52 16.58
C ILE A 255 -26.85 15.38 16.84
N THR A 256 -27.99 15.01 16.33
CA THR A 256 -29.27 15.71 16.56
C THR A 256 -30.10 14.94 17.57
N LYS A 257 -31.05 15.62 18.19
CA LYS A 257 -32.02 15.05 19.12
C LYS A 257 -33.42 15.10 18.51
N PRO A 258 -33.85 14.04 17.79
CA PRO A 258 -35.20 13.99 17.23
C PRO A 258 -36.30 13.99 18.31
N SER A 259 -35.97 13.53 19.49
CA SER A 259 -36.84 13.54 20.70
C SER A 259 -36.02 13.68 21.98
N ASP A 260 -36.66 13.82 23.12
CA ASP A 260 -36.02 13.93 24.44
C ASP A 260 -35.33 12.62 24.88
N SER A 261 -35.52 11.53 24.17
CA SER A 261 -34.98 10.22 24.53
C SER A 261 -34.10 9.60 23.43
N THR A 262 -33.94 10.26 22.28
CA THR A 262 -33.20 9.68 21.12
C THR A 262 -32.16 10.62 20.57
N TYR A 263 -31.07 10.03 20.09
CA TYR A 263 -30.09 10.67 19.22
C TYR A 263 -30.28 10.21 17.77
N ALA A 264 -29.92 11.08 16.84
CA ALA A 264 -29.77 10.74 15.45
C ALA A 264 -28.44 11.25 14.91
N LYS A 265 -27.73 10.36 14.23
CA LYS A 265 -26.43 10.68 13.61
C LYS A 265 -26.49 10.40 12.13
N GLU A 266 -26.10 11.40 11.34
CA GLU A 266 -26.05 11.29 9.87
C GLU A 266 -24.87 10.45 9.43
N PHE A 267 -25.15 9.54 8.49
CA PHE A 267 -24.20 8.77 7.72
C PHE A 267 -24.41 9.00 6.23
N SER A 268 -23.32 8.94 5.50
CA SER A 268 -23.36 8.95 4.03
C SER A 268 -22.64 7.73 3.47
N ILE A 269 -23.12 7.24 2.33
CA ILE A 269 -22.46 6.19 1.55
C ILE A 269 -22.23 6.76 0.16
N VAL A 270 -20.98 6.70 -0.29
CA VAL A 270 -20.63 7.00 -1.67
C VAL A 270 -20.56 5.67 -2.42
N VAL A 271 -21.34 5.55 -3.48
CA VAL A 271 -21.45 4.38 -4.35
C VAL A 271 -20.70 4.66 -5.64
N THR A 272 -19.67 3.87 -5.92
CA THR A 272 -18.90 3.97 -7.17
C THR A 272 -18.83 2.62 -7.88
N ASP A 273 -18.60 2.66 -9.19
CA ASP A 273 -18.22 1.49 -9.97
C ASP A 273 -16.71 1.18 -9.83
N SER A 274 -16.22 0.15 -10.52
CA SER A 274 -14.81 -0.27 -10.51
C SER A 274 -13.86 0.77 -11.07
N SER A 275 -14.33 1.69 -11.90
CA SER A 275 -13.55 2.84 -12.42
C SER A 275 -13.57 4.05 -11.51
N GLY A 276 -14.31 3.98 -10.40
CA GLY A 276 -14.45 5.09 -9.45
C GLY A 276 -15.51 6.11 -9.85
N ASN A 277 -16.31 5.85 -10.90
CA ASN A 277 -17.40 6.74 -11.28
C ASN A 277 -18.58 6.57 -10.32
N ALA A 278 -19.30 7.68 -10.10
CA ALA A 278 -20.52 7.69 -9.31
C ALA A 278 -21.60 6.79 -9.94
N VAL A 279 -22.30 6.01 -9.11
CA VAL A 279 -23.43 5.18 -9.56
C VAL A 279 -24.74 5.79 -9.06
N PRO A 280 -25.46 6.54 -9.91
CA PRO A 280 -26.73 7.17 -9.52
C PRO A 280 -27.89 6.17 -9.52
N ASN A 281 -28.94 6.50 -8.76
CA ASN A 281 -30.18 5.74 -8.67
C ASN A 281 -30.00 4.26 -8.26
N GLN A 282 -28.89 3.96 -7.56
CA GLN A 282 -28.62 2.63 -7.06
C GLN A 282 -29.38 2.39 -5.76
N GLN A 283 -30.23 1.38 -5.74
CA GLN A 283 -30.91 0.93 -4.55
C GLN A 283 -29.95 0.11 -3.69
N LEU A 284 -29.89 0.43 -2.39
CA LEU A 284 -29.06 -0.24 -1.39
C LEU A 284 -29.93 -0.72 -0.23
N ASN A 285 -29.59 -1.88 0.31
CA ASN A 285 -30.09 -2.34 1.59
C ASN A 285 -29.12 -1.90 2.68
N VAL A 286 -29.64 -1.34 3.75
CA VAL A 286 -28.88 -0.89 4.89
C VAL A 286 -29.37 -1.61 6.15
N ALA A 287 -28.45 -2.15 6.92
CA ALA A 287 -28.73 -2.81 8.18
C ALA A 287 -27.77 -2.34 9.27
N VAL A 288 -28.21 -2.33 10.50
CA VAL A 288 -27.36 -2.06 11.67
C VAL A 288 -27.56 -3.18 12.68
N SER A 289 -26.45 -3.71 13.21
CA SER A 289 -26.46 -4.77 14.22
C SER A 289 -25.58 -4.34 15.40
N SER A 290 -26.00 -4.67 16.59
CA SER A 290 -25.19 -4.48 17.81
C SER A 290 -24.10 -5.55 17.87
N ILE A 291 -22.83 -5.15 17.96
CA ILE A 291 -21.68 -6.06 17.97
C ILE A 291 -20.99 -6.16 19.33
N GLY A 292 -21.29 -5.24 20.22
CA GLY A 292 -20.73 -5.22 21.56
C GLY A 292 -21.22 -4.04 22.38
N TYR A 293 -20.98 -4.10 23.68
CA TYR A 293 -21.41 -3.07 24.61
C TYR A 293 -20.40 -2.87 25.74
N ARG A 294 -20.49 -1.74 26.46
CA ARG A 294 -19.63 -1.42 27.58
C ARG A 294 -20.47 -1.27 28.84
N LYS A 295 -19.93 -1.72 29.94
CA LYS A 295 -20.49 -1.53 31.28
C LYS A 295 -19.73 -0.43 32.01
N GLY A 296 -20.43 0.32 32.85
CA GLY A 296 -19.82 1.43 33.56
C GLY A 296 -20.81 2.57 33.85
N TYR A 297 -20.29 3.69 34.27
CA TYR A 297 -21.07 4.88 34.64
C TYR A 297 -20.35 6.16 34.23
N TRP A 298 -21.04 7.28 34.21
CA TRP A 298 -20.47 8.58 33.89
C TRP A 298 -19.68 9.15 35.07
N VAL A 299 -18.51 9.72 34.78
CA VAL A 299 -17.68 10.42 35.77
C VAL A 299 -17.31 11.81 35.26
N PRO A 300 -17.27 12.84 36.13
CA PRO A 300 -16.84 14.17 35.76
C PRO A 300 -15.33 14.16 35.48
N SER A 301 -14.91 14.91 34.45
CA SER A 301 -13.50 15.06 34.09
C SER A 301 -13.16 16.55 33.89
N PRO A 302 -12.11 17.06 34.56
CA PRO A 302 -11.39 16.40 35.64
C PRO A 302 -12.29 16.23 36.89
N PRO A 303 -11.94 15.29 37.81
CA PRO A 303 -12.67 15.08 39.03
C PRO A 303 -12.54 16.28 40.00
N ALA A 304 -13.53 16.48 40.84
CA ALA A 304 -13.43 17.51 41.88
C ALA A 304 -12.15 17.35 42.75
N PRO A 305 -11.48 18.44 43.18
CA PRO A 305 -11.97 19.84 43.21
C PRO A 305 -11.64 20.67 41.94
N GLU A 306 -11.14 20.06 40.87
CA GLU A 306 -10.86 20.78 39.64
C GLU A 306 -12.16 21.20 38.92
N THR A 307 -12.08 22.24 38.10
CA THR A 307 -13.24 22.73 37.35
C THR A 307 -13.67 21.71 36.30
N PHE A 308 -14.93 21.31 36.37
CA PHE A 308 -15.59 20.41 35.43
C PHE A 308 -15.39 20.90 33.97
N LYS A 309 -15.14 19.97 33.07
CA LYS A 309 -15.07 20.23 31.65
C LYS A 309 -16.01 19.36 30.83
N ILE A 310 -16.08 18.06 31.19
CA ILE A 310 -16.83 17.08 30.40
C ILE A 310 -17.14 15.84 31.24
N TRP A 311 -18.24 15.16 30.93
CA TRP A 311 -18.51 13.81 31.39
C TRP A 311 -17.76 12.81 30.53
N VAL A 312 -17.14 11.82 31.15
CA VAL A 312 -16.46 10.69 30.47
C VAL A 312 -16.98 9.38 31.05
N THR A 313 -16.88 8.32 30.24
CA THR A 313 -17.24 6.97 30.70
C THR A 313 -16.19 6.42 31.66
N SER A 314 -16.65 5.80 32.80
CA SER A 314 -15.74 5.10 33.70
C SER A 314 -15.03 3.96 32.99
N GLY A 315 -13.75 3.73 33.29
CA GLY A 315 -12.96 2.68 32.65
C GLY A 315 -12.44 3.00 31.21
N THR A 316 -12.59 4.26 30.75
CA THR A 316 -11.94 4.69 29.52
C THR A 316 -10.42 4.72 29.70
N LEU A 317 -9.72 3.80 29.05
CA LEU A 317 -8.27 3.91 28.90
C LEU A 317 -7.91 5.02 27.91
N PRO A 318 -6.73 5.66 28.06
CA PRO A 318 -6.26 6.66 27.12
C PRO A 318 -6.30 6.14 25.67
N PRO A 319 -6.44 7.03 24.67
CA PRO A 319 -6.56 6.64 23.25
C PRO A 319 -5.45 5.72 22.72
N ALA A 320 -4.28 5.75 23.33
CA ALA A 320 -3.13 4.91 22.96
C ALA A 320 -3.28 3.41 23.32
N ALA A 321 -4.28 3.05 24.13
CA ALA A 321 -4.49 1.67 24.59
C ALA A 321 -5.63 0.93 23.84
N ARG A 322 -6.14 1.48 22.75
CA ARG A 322 -7.22 0.87 21.93
C ARG A 322 -6.71 -0.24 21.03
N THR A 323 -6.20 -1.33 21.59
CA THR A 323 -5.81 -2.52 20.81
C THR A 323 -6.82 -3.69 20.89
N ALA A 324 -7.91 -3.53 21.65
CA ALA A 324 -9.03 -4.49 21.67
C ALA A 324 -10.32 -3.76 22.06
N PRO A 325 -11.51 -4.20 21.64
CA PRO A 325 -12.75 -3.68 22.16
C PRO A 325 -12.82 -3.98 23.67
N GLN A 326 -12.67 -2.97 24.49
CA GLN A 326 -12.84 -3.08 25.95
C GLN A 326 -14.33 -3.04 26.28
N GLY A 327 -14.99 -4.14 26.05
CA GLY A 327 -16.40 -4.29 26.26
C GLY A 327 -16.79 -5.75 26.17
N CYS A 328 -18.05 -5.99 26.42
CA CYS A 328 -18.68 -7.28 26.21
C CYS A 328 -19.04 -7.42 24.73
N VAL A 329 -18.81 -8.60 24.17
CA VAL A 329 -19.30 -8.92 22.84
C VAL A 329 -20.83 -9.08 22.84
N SER A 330 -21.47 -8.85 21.70
CA SER A 330 -22.90 -9.16 21.55
C SER A 330 -23.15 -10.64 21.75
N GLU A 331 -24.21 -10.95 22.47
CA GLU A 331 -24.69 -12.32 22.63
C GLU A 331 -25.30 -12.88 21.36
N ASP A 332 -25.88 -12.02 20.49
CA ASP A 332 -26.30 -12.39 19.13
C ASP A 332 -25.07 -12.57 18.23
N ALA A 333 -24.45 -13.75 18.30
CA ALA A 333 -23.20 -14.04 17.59
C ALA A 333 -23.38 -14.20 16.08
N ASN A 334 -24.55 -14.60 15.64
CA ASN A 334 -24.87 -14.83 14.22
C ASN A 334 -25.72 -13.71 13.59
N PHE A 335 -26.08 -12.68 14.38
CA PHE A 335 -26.86 -11.51 13.95
C PHE A 335 -28.26 -11.85 13.43
N ASN A 336 -28.91 -12.91 13.98
CA ASN A 336 -30.24 -13.32 13.59
C ASN A 336 -31.34 -12.69 14.46
N GLY A 337 -31.00 -12.03 15.58
CA GLY A 337 -31.93 -11.40 16.50
C GLY A 337 -32.72 -12.38 17.39
N ILE A 338 -32.31 -13.64 17.45
CA ILE A 338 -32.92 -14.71 18.25
C ILE A 338 -31.89 -15.22 19.22
N LEU A 339 -32.28 -15.42 20.50
CA LEU A 339 -31.39 -16.00 21.49
C LEU A 339 -31.24 -17.50 21.25
N ASP A 340 -30.11 -17.90 20.72
CA ASP A 340 -29.77 -19.29 20.43
C ASP A 340 -29.06 -19.97 21.62
N ALA A 341 -28.97 -21.29 21.56
CA ALA A 341 -28.34 -22.06 22.63
C ALA A 341 -26.87 -21.73 22.77
N GLY A 342 -26.46 -21.20 23.92
CA GLY A 342 -25.06 -20.81 24.21
C GLY A 342 -24.75 -19.33 23.98
N GLU A 343 -25.71 -18.54 23.56
CA GLU A 343 -25.56 -17.09 23.39
C GLU A 343 -25.85 -16.28 24.65
N ASP A 344 -26.67 -16.77 25.57
CA ASP A 344 -26.96 -16.13 26.87
C ASP A 344 -25.73 -16.22 27.81
N ILE A 345 -24.82 -15.29 27.65
CA ILE A 345 -23.55 -15.24 28.42
C ILE A 345 -23.80 -14.75 29.86
N ASN A 346 -24.73 -13.83 30.02
CA ASN A 346 -25.01 -13.19 31.28
C ASN A 346 -26.13 -13.91 32.11
N GLY A 347 -26.83 -14.87 31.50
CA GLY A 347 -27.84 -15.72 32.13
C GLY A 347 -29.18 -15.03 32.39
N ASP A 348 -29.52 -13.95 31.66
CA ASP A 348 -30.75 -13.20 31.87
C ASP A 348 -31.90 -13.60 30.95
N GLY A 349 -31.66 -14.50 30.00
CA GLY A 349 -32.68 -15.02 29.11
C GLY A 349 -33.03 -14.06 27.95
N GLN A 350 -32.23 -13.04 27.71
CA GLN A 350 -32.42 -12.06 26.64
C GLN A 350 -31.08 -11.84 25.90
N LEU A 351 -31.16 -11.38 24.65
CA LEU A 351 -29.94 -10.96 23.92
C LEU A 351 -29.42 -9.63 24.46
N THR A 352 -28.17 -9.61 24.90
CA THR A 352 -27.46 -8.41 25.36
C THR A 352 -26.24 -8.11 24.45
N PRO A 353 -26.12 -6.91 23.83
CA PRO A 353 -27.17 -5.88 23.79
C PRO A 353 -28.24 -6.28 22.77
N GLY A 354 -29.48 -5.87 23.00
CA GLY A 354 -30.50 -5.94 21.97
C GLY A 354 -30.18 -5.00 20.77
N ASN A 355 -31.02 -5.02 19.75
CA ASN A 355 -30.88 -4.13 18.63
C ASN A 355 -31.50 -2.75 18.94
N PHE A 356 -30.69 -1.82 19.45
CA PHE A 356 -31.11 -0.47 19.86
C PHE A 356 -31.06 0.57 18.75
N ALA A 357 -30.34 0.29 17.66
CA ALA A 357 -30.14 1.24 16.57
C ALA A 357 -31.09 0.94 15.39
N VAL A 358 -31.61 2.00 14.80
CA VAL A 358 -32.52 1.92 13.64
C VAL A 358 -31.97 2.71 12.48
N VAL A 359 -32.03 2.10 11.28
CA VAL A 359 -31.67 2.71 10.00
C VAL A 359 -32.83 2.51 9.01
N PRO A 360 -32.90 3.31 7.92
CA PRO A 360 -33.77 2.98 6.79
C PRO A 360 -33.33 1.64 6.19
N GLY A 361 -34.25 0.71 6.03
CA GLY A 361 -33.91 -0.61 5.45
C GLY A 361 -33.46 -0.55 4.00
N VAL A 362 -33.98 0.44 3.25
CA VAL A 362 -33.66 0.66 1.83
C VAL A 362 -33.41 2.14 1.57
N VAL A 363 -32.37 2.45 0.82
CA VAL A 363 -32.01 3.80 0.41
C VAL A 363 -31.59 3.80 -1.07
N THR A 364 -31.59 4.97 -1.72
CA THR A 364 -31.23 5.10 -3.14
C THR A 364 -30.20 6.23 -3.30
N SER A 365 -29.16 6.00 -4.09
CA SER A 365 -28.14 7.00 -4.36
C SER A 365 -28.68 8.14 -5.27
N ASP A 366 -28.19 9.34 -5.03
CA ASP A 366 -28.46 10.54 -5.82
C ASP A 366 -27.68 10.55 -7.15
N GLU A 367 -27.75 11.66 -7.89
CA GLU A 367 -27.03 11.85 -9.16
C GLU A 367 -25.50 11.78 -9.02
N ASN A 368 -24.98 12.02 -7.82
CA ASN A 368 -23.55 11.97 -7.50
C ASN A 368 -23.15 10.62 -6.90
N GLY A 369 -24.04 9.62 -6.86
CA GLY A 369 -23.80 8.34 -6.24
C GLY A 369 -23.78 8.41 -4.71
N ILE A 370 -24.36 9.44 -4.10
CA ILE A 370 -24.32 9.66 -2.64
C ILE A 370 -25.68 9.29 -2.05
N VAL A 371 -25.65 8.60 -0.92
CA VAL A 371 -26.79 8.36 -0.04
C VAL A 371 -26.50 8.99 1.31
N SER A 372 -27.48 9.71 1.86
CA SER A 372 -27.44 10.18 3.26
C SER A 372 -28.65 9.67 4.03
N PHE A 373 -28.44 9.19 5.24
CA PHE A 373 -29.47 8.71 6.14
C PHE A 373 -29.04 8.87 7.61
N ASN A 374 -30.00 8.78 8.53
CA ASN A 374 -29.73 8.86 9.94
C ASN A 374 -29.76 7.45 10.58
N ILE A 375 -28.82 7.22 11.49
CA ILE A 375 -28.91 6.18 12.50
C ILE A 375 -29.55 6.80 13.72
N THR A 376 -30.69 6.26 14.16
CA THR A 376 -31.41 6.71 15.36
C THR A 376 -31.27 5.67 16.45
N TYR A 377 -30.98 6.11 17.68
CA TYR A 377 -30.78 5.25 18.83
C TYR A 377 -31.15 5.96 20.14
N PRO A 378 -31.51 5.24 21.21
CA PRO A 378 -31.76 5.81 22.52
C PRO A 378 -30.55 6.53 23.11
N GLN A 379 -30.78 7.60 23.85
CA GLN A 379 -29.68 8.40 24.42
C GLN A 379 -28.85 7.63 25.45
N ASP A 380 -29.45 6.71 26.18
CA ASP A 380 -28.80 5.90 27.21
C ASP A 380 -27.77 4.91 26.68
N VAL A 381 -27.88 4.48 25.41
CA VAL A 381 -26.88 3.62 24.79
C VAL A 381 -25.70 4.39 24.17
N GLY A 382 -25.78 5.73 24.12
CA GLY A 382 -24.70 6.59 23.62
C GLY A 382 -23.41 6.40 24.41
N SER A 383 -22.28 6.21 23.72
CA SER A 383 -20.94 5.88 24.25
C SER A 383 -20.80 4.49 24.85
N TRP A 384 -21.88 3.70 24.93
CA TRP A 384 -21.89 2.37 25.54
C TRP A 384 -22.08 1.23 24.53
N LEU A 385 -22.63 1.51 23.34
CA LEU A 385 -22.98 0.50 22.34
C LEU A 385 -22.05 0.61 21.11
N ASP A 386 -21.52 -0.54 20.70
CA ASP A 386 -20.79 -0.71 19.45
C ASP A 386 -21.70 -1.38 18.43
N VAL A 387 -21.72 -0.84 17.21
CA VAL A 387 -22.57 -1.32 16.13
C VAL A 387 -21.77 -1.57 14.86
N ARG A 388 -22.29 -2.49 14.04
CA ARG A 388 -21.88 -2.71 12.66
C ARG A 388 -22.96 -2.18 11.75
N LEU A 389 -22.63 -1.17 10.95
CA LEU A 389 -23.43 -0.70 9.84
C LEU A 389 -23.04 -1.49 8.60
N GLN A 390 -23.98 -2.22 8.03
CA GLN A 390 -23.80 -3.00 6.80
C GLN A 390 -24.58 -2.35 5.67
N VAL A 391 -23.99 -2.33 4.49
CA VAL A 391 -24.68 -1.95 3.26
C VAL A 391 -24.48 -3.04 2.24
N SER A 392 -25.54 -3.37 1.51
CA SER A 392 -25.47 -4.22 0.34
C SER A 392 -26.24 -3.61 -0.83
N GLY A 393 -25.77 -3.92 -2.03
CA GLY A 393 -26.41 -3.49 -3.28
C GLY A 393 -26.22 -4.53 -4.36
N PHE A 394 -27.25 -4.69 -5.17
CA PHE A 394 -27.19 -5.56 -6.33
C PHE A 394 -26.86 -4.74 -7.57
N ALA A 395 -25.83 -5.15 -8.28
CA ALA A 395 -25.57 -4.70 -9.63
C ALA A 395 -25.49 -5.92 -10.52
N ALA A 396 -26.44 -6.00 -11.45
CA ALA A 396 -26.51 -7.02 -12.50
C ALA A 396 -26.35 -8.48 -12.04
N GLY A 397 -27.00 -8.80 -10.94
CA GLY A 397 -27.03 -10.17 -10.41
C GLY A 397 -25.96 -10.50 -9.40
N THR A 398 -25.02 -9.58 -9.13
CA THR A 398 -24.00 -9.75 -8.09
C THR A 398 -24.33 -8.85 -6.90
N GLU A 399 -24.42 -9.43 -5.70
CA GLU A 399 -24.53 -8.69 -4.46
C GLU A 399 -23.13 -8.26 -4.00
N ASN A 400 -22.98 -6.95 -3.74
CA ASN A 400 -21.80 -6.38 -3.11
C ASN A 400 -22.16 -5.96 -1.70
N ILE A 401 -21.36 -6.36 -0.72
CA ILE A 401 -21.58 -6.08 0.70
C ILE A 401 -20.37 -5.37 1.26
N SER A 402 -20.60 -4.35 2.05
CA SER A 402 -19.55 -3.69 2.84
C SER A 402 -20.10 -3.34 4.22
N PHE A 403 -19.21 -3.22 5.21
CA PHE A 403 -19.61 -2.84 6.56
C PHE A 403 -18.60 -1.90 7.21
N ARG A 404 -19.06 -1.19 8.22
CA ARG A 404 -18.24 -0.37 9.10
C ARG A 404 -18.71 -0.51 10.54
N GLU A 405 -17.74 -0.72 11.44
CA GLU A 405 -17.97 -0.79 12.88
C GLU A 405 -17.58 0.53 13.55
N TYR A 406 -18.37 0.94 14.54
CA TYR A 406 -18.12 2.13 15.33
C TYR A 406 -18.93 2.13 16.60
N SER A 407 -18.51 2.97 17.58
CA SER A 407 -19.29 3.21 18.80
C SER A 407 -20.31 4.30 18.55
N LEU A 408 -21.54 4.12 19.00
CA LEU A 408 -22.58 5.13 18.96
C LEU A 408 -22.20 6.28 19.92
N PRO A 409 -22.07 7.52 19.46
CA PRO A 409 -21.64 8.62 20.30
C PRO A 409 -22.77 9.22 21.12
N THR A 410 -22.43 9.92 22.20
CA THR A 410 -23.31 10.80 22.96
C THR A 410 -23.21 12.23 22.44
N ALA A 411 -24.27 13.00 22.47
CA ALA A 411 -24.26 14.39 22.01
C ALA A 411 -23.33 15.25 22.90
N ALA A 412 -22.55 16.14 22.26
CA ALA A 412 -21.57 16.96 22.96
C ALA A 412 -22.21 17.86 24.04
N GLU A 413 -23.42 18.33 23.81
CA GLU A 413 -24.15 19.17 24.79
C GLU A 413 -24.44 18.43 26.09
N ASP A 414 -24.78 17.13 26.03
CA ASP A 414 -25.04 16.31 27.23
C ASP A 414 -23.74 15.97 27.95
N LEU A 415 -22.63 15.85 27.23
CA LEU A 415 -21.31 15.65 27.82
C LEU A 415 -20.77 16.87 28.55
N THR A 416 -21.17 18.08 28.15
CA THR A 416 -20.62 19.35 28.66
C THR A 416 -21.55 20.03 29.70
N THR A 417 -22.71 19.49 29.99
CA THR A 417 -23.64 20.04 30.98
C THR A 417 -23.24 19.56 32.39
N GLU A 418 -22.63 20.43 33.21
CA GLU A 418 -22.10 20.09 34.53
C GLU A 418 -23.19 19.64 35.52
N THR A 419 -24.38 20.24 35.46
CA THR A 419 -25.46 20.02 36.41
C THR A 419 -26.22 18.71 36.24
N SER A 420 -26.00 18.02 35.11
CA SER A 420 -26.66 16.77 34.76
C SER A 420 -25.73 15.87 33.96
N SER A 421 -25.49 14.67 34.45
CA SER A 421 -24.81 13.64 33.63
C SER A 421 -25.70 13.25 32.44
N PRO A 422 -25.11 12.72 31.35
CA PRO A 422 -25.89 11.98 30.34
C PRO A 422 -26.71 10.85 30.96
N ALA A 423 -27.64 10.29 30.17
CA ALA A 423 -28.50 9.17 30.63
C ALA A 423 -27.65 7.99 31.12
N ASP A 424 -28.15 7.30 32.12
CA ASP A 424 -27.47 6.16 32.74
C ASP A 424 -27.28 5.00 31.73
N ASN A 425 -26.21 4.27 31.89
CA ASN A 425 -25.86 3.12 31.06
C ASN A 425 -26.85 1.96 31.27
N PRO A 426 -27.59 1.51 30.27
CA PRO A 426 -28.57 0.45 30.41
C PRO A 426 -27.94 -0.95 30.60
N PHE A 427 -26.66 -1.12 30.35
CA PHE A 427 -25.97 -2.42 30.45
C PHE A 427 -25.35 -2.67 31.82
N GLY A 428 -25.55 -1.73 32.79
CA GLY A 428 -25.09 -1.86 34.15
C GLY A 428 -23.68 -1.37 34.43
N VAL A 429 -23.29 -1.41 35.69
CA VAL A 429 -22.05 -0.82 36.21
C VAL A 429 -20.97 -1.85 36.55
N VAL A 430 -21.33 -3.10 36.72
CA VAL A 430 -20.41 -4.19 37.08
C VAL A 430 -19.62 -4.60 35.88
N GLN A 431 -18.30 -4.49 35.97
CA GLN A 431 -17.39 -4.80 34.83
C GLN A 431 -17.19 -6.32 34.66
N SER A 432 -18.28 -7.04 34.44
CA SER A 432 -18.29 -8.46 34.12
C SER A 432 -19.36 -8.73 33.07
N CYS A 433 -18.99 -9.34 31.97
CA CYS A 433 -19.94 -9.71 30.93
C CYS A 433 -20.84 -10.89 31.28
N ALA A 434 -20.46 -11.67 32.29
CA ALA A 434 -21.26 -12.81 32.81
C ALA A 434 -22.32 -12.43 33.83
N ILE A 435 -22.63 -11.16 34.01
CA ILE A 435 -23.60 -10.66 34.97
C ILE A 435 -24.45 -9.61 34.27
N SER A 436 -25.76 -9.75 34.30
CA SER A 436 -26.68 -8.83 33.62
C SER A 436 -26.66 -7.42 34.23
N ASN A 437 -26.18 -7.22 35.46
CA ASN A 437 -26.23 -5.94 36.18
C ASN A 437 -24.92 -5.57 36.90
#